data_fc62032941b3c8908a3f4c504b8be0b3
#
_entry.id   fc62032941b3c8908a3f4c504b8be0b3
#
_cell.length_a   1.000
_cell.length_b   1.000
_cell.length_c   1.000
_cell.angle_alpha   90.00
_cell.angle_beta   90.00
_cell.angle_gamma   90.00
#
_symmetry.space_group_name_H-M   'P 1'
#
loop_
_entity.id
_entity.type
_entity.pdbx_description
1 polymer ?
#
loop_
_entity_poly.entity_id
_entity_poly.type
_entity_poly.pdbx_seq_one_letter_code
_entity_poly.pdbx_strand_id
1 'polypeptide(L)'
;MKYMIQTKNLNKSYKKQEVNKDISLLVPKNSIYGLLGPNGAGKSTLLKMLTGMINPTSGEIIYKEKPWSRNELLEIGSLIEQSPIYENLTARENLKVRTLLYNLPDSRIEDVLEIVNLTNTGNKKAGKFSMGMKQRLGIAIALLNNPKLLILDEPTNGLDPIGIGDLRELIKSFPKKGITVIISSHILSEV
;
A
#
# COMPACT_ATOMS: atom_id res chain seq x y z
N MET A 1 14.70 -1.73 17.85
CA MET A 1 14.01 -2.30 16.66
C MET A 1 14.61 -1.74 15.37
N LYS A 2 15.21 -2.59 14.54
CA LYS A 2 15.89 -2.21 13.27
C LYS A 2 14.97 -2.36 12.06
N TYR A 3 14.14 -3.41 12.04
CA TYR A 3 13.30 -3.76 10.89
C TYR A 3 11.82 -3.57 11.20
N MET A 4 11.03 -3.14 10.18
CA MET A 4 9.58 -3.01 10.27
C MET A 4 8.92 -4.37 10.05
N ILE A 5 9.31 -5.04 8.96
CA ILE A 5 8.81 -6.37 8.61
C ILE A 5 9.96 -7.21 8.06
N GLN A 6 9.93 -8.50 8.34
CA GLN A 6 10.91 -9.47 7.89
C GLN A 6 10.17 -10.72 7.42
N THR A 7 10.73 -11.43 6.47
CA THR A 7 10.28 -12.78 6.11
C THR A 7 11.44 -13.75 6.22
N LYS A 8 11.15 -15.00 6.58
CA LYS A 8 12.12 -16.08 6.63
C LYS A 8 11.61 -17.26 5.82
N ASN A 9 12.34 -17.60 4.75
CA ASN A 9 12.05 -18.73 3.88
C ASN A 9 10.56 -18.81 3.50
N LEU A 10 9.98 -17.64 3.14
CA LEU A 10 8.57 -17.52 2.85
C LEU A 10 8.26 -18.13 1.48
N ASN A 11 7.33 -19.07 1.45
CA ASN A 11 6.95 -19.81 0.24
C ASN A 11 5.47 -19.68 -0.04
N LYS A 12 5.12 -19.64 -1.33
CA LYS A 12 3.74 -19.74 -1.79
C LYS A 12 3.63 -20.61 -3.02
N SER A 13 2.80 -21.64 -2.88
CA SER A 13 2.45 -22.55 -3.99
C SER A 13 0.94 -22.59 -4.16
N TYR A 14 0.50 -22.65 -5.41
CA TYR A 14 -0.89 -22.92 -5.79
C TYR A 14 -0.92 -24.25 -6.55
N LYS A 15 -1.51 -25.28 -5.96
CA LYS A 15 -1.47 -26.65 -6.48
C LYS A 15 -0.03 -27.12 -6.72
N LYS A 16 0.38 -27.25 -7.99
CA LYS A 16 1.73 -27.69 -8.39
C LYS A 16 2.65 -26.53 -8.82
N GLN A 17 2.15 -25.29 -8.83
CA GLN A 17 2.93 -24.12 -9.25
C GLN A 17 3.48 -23.39 -8.02
N GLU A 18 4.80 -23.34 -7.90
CA GLU A 18 5.51 -22.52 -6.93
C GLU A 18 5.62 -21.09 -7.46
N VAL A 19 5.03 -20.12 -6.74
CA VAL A 19 4.98 -18.70 -7.13
C VAL A 19 6.04 -17.89 -6.40
N ASN A 20 6.23 -18.16 -5.11
CA ASN A 20 7.30 -17.57 -4.31
C ASN A 20 8.09 -18.70 -3.67
N LYS A 21 9.43 -18.63 -3.71
CA LYS A 21 10.33 -19.62 -3.17
C LYS A 21 11.40 -18.99 -2.30
N ASP A 22 11.51 -19.46 -1.06
CA ASP A 22 12.52 -19.06 -0.07
C ASP A 22 12.74 -17.55 0.05
N ILE A 23 11.64 -16.77 0.02
CA ILE A 23 11.72 -15.30 0.08
C ILE A 23 12.06 -14.85 1.49
N SER A 24 13.27 -14.32 1.65
CA SER A 24 13.74 -13.75 2.91
C SER A 24 14.04 -12.26 2.73
N LEU A 25 13.22 -11.40 3.35
CA LEU A 25 13.30 -9.95 3.26
C LEU A 25 13.64 -9.34 4.62
N LEU A 26 14.35 -8.23 4.60
CA LEU A 26 14.63 -7.40 5.76
C LEU A 26 14.29 -5.94 5.40
N VAL A 27 13.10 -5.46 5.81
CA VAL A 27 12.63 -4.12 5.51
C VAL A 27 12.94 -3.19 6.70
N PRO A 28 13.87 -2.24 6.55
CA PRO A 28 14.21 -1.30 7.62
C PRO A 28 13.04 -0.39 7.95
N LYS A 29 12.97 0.09 9.20
CA LYS A 29 11.99 1.11 9.59
C LYS A 29 12.26 2.44 8.87
N ASN A 30 11.19 3.17 8.61
CA ASN A 30 11.23 4.52 8.03
C ASN A 30 12.06 4.58 6.74
N SER A 31 11.92 3.54 5.91
CA SER A 31 12.56 3.44 4.60
C SER A 31 11.55 3.16 3.50
N ILE A 32 11.96 3.32 2.26
CA ILE A 32 11.27 2.81 1.08
C ILE A 32 12.01 1.54 0.65
N TYR A 33 11.27 0.45 0.54
CA TYR A 33 11.78 -0.84 0.10
C TYR A 33 11.14 -1.23 -1.24
N GLY A 34 11.95 -1.27 -2.28
CA GLY A 34 11.50 -1.59 -3.63
C GLY A 34 11.53 -3.09 -3.91
N LEU A 35 10.42 -3.64 -4.38
CA LEU A 35 10.32 -4.99 -4.94
C LEU A 35 10.32 -4.90 -6.46
N LEU A 36 11.47 -5.18 -7.08
CA LEU A 36 11.64 -5.09 -8.52
C LEU A 36 11.55 -6.47 -9.18
N GLY A 37 10.95 -6.50 -10.35
CA GLY A 37 10.88 -7.72 -11.14
C GLY A 37 9.82 -7.67 -12.23
N PRO A 38 9.88 -8.55 -13.23
CA PRO A 38 8.89 -8.58 -14.33
C PRO A 38 7.50 -8.93 -13.83
N ASN A 39 6.51 -8.71 -14.69
CA ASN A 39 5.15 -9.17 -14.44
C ASN A 39 5.13 -10.69 -14.30
N GLY A 40 4.36 -11.19 -13.33
CA GLY A 40 4.31 -12.63 -13.02
C GLY A 40 5.43 -13.14 -12.09
N ALA A 41 6.38 -12.31 -11.67
CA ALA A 41 7.46 -12.71 -10.73
C ALA A 41 6.99 -12.98 -9.29
N GLY A 42 5.69 -12.92 -9.01
CA GLY A 42 5.15 -13.19 -7.67
C GLY A 42 5.15 -11.98 -6.72
N LYS A 43 5.44 -10.77 -7.19
CA LYS A 43 5.45 -9.54 -6.36
C LYS A 43 4.11 -9.32 -5.64
N SER A 44 3.01 -9.25 -6.37
CA SER A 44 1.67 -9.07 -5.78
C SER A 44 1.28 -10.21 -4.83
N THR A 45 1.69 -11.45 -5.13
CA THR A 45 1.49 -12.60 -4.23
C THR A 45 2.22 -12.41 -2.91
N LEU A 46 3.48 -11.95 -2.97
CA LEU A 46 4.25 -11.63 -1.77
C LEU A 46 3.56 -10.51 -0.96
N LEU A 47 3.17 -9.42 -1.61
CA LEU A 47 2.47 -8.31 -0.93
C LEU A 47 1.15 -8.76 -0.30
N LYS A 48 0.38 -9.63 -0.96
CA LYS A 48 -0.84 -10.23 -0.40
C LYS A 48 -0.56 -11.10 0.83
N MET A 49 0.58 -11.78 0.89
CA MET A 49 0.97 -12.51 2.11
C MET A 49 1.32 -11.55 3.25
N LEU A 50 2.07 -10.48 2.98
CA LEU A 50 2.44 -9.48 3.98
C LEU A 50 1.22 -8.74 4.57
N THR A 51 0.14 -8.59 3.78
CA THR A 51 -1.12 -7.98 4.20
C THR A 51 -2.15 -8.97 4.73
N GLY A 52 -1.80 -10.25 4.83
CA GLY A 52 -2.72 -11.29 5.32
C GLY A 52 -3.93 -11.57 4.43
N MET A 53 -3.94 -11.08 3.19
CA MET A 53 -4.98 -11.41 2.20
C MET A 53 -4.93 -12.87 1.80
N ILE A 54 -3.71 -13.45 1.78
CA ILE A 54 -3.49 -14.88 1.57
C ILE A 54 -2.50 -15.41 2.59
N ASN A 55 -2.62 -16.66 2.98
CA ASN A 55 -1.66 -17.32 3.86
C ASN A 55 -0.46 -17.85 3.04
N PRO A 56 0.78 -17.78 3.57
CA PRO A 56 1.91 -18.48 2.98
C PRO A 56 1.68 -20.00 3.04
N THR A 57 2.37 -20.75 2.17
CA THR A 57 2.43 -22.21 2.23
C THR A 57 3.38 -22.67 3.33
N SER A 58 4.50 -21.97 3.50
CA SER A 58 5.46 -22.18 4.59
C SER A 58 6.32 -20.93 4.79
N GLY A 59 7.16 -20.93 5.83
CA GLY A 59 7.98 -19.79 6.21
C GLY A 59 7.29 -18.88 7.22
N GLU A 60 7.96 -17.81 7.60
CA GLU A 60 7.51 -16.92 8.66
C GLU A 60 7.48 -15.47 8.20
N ILE A 61 6.50 -14.71 8.72
CA ILE A 61 6.43 -13.25 8.63
C ILE A 61 6.59 -12.71 10.05
N ILE A 62 7.50 -11.76 10.22
CA ILE A 62 7.82 -11.13 11.50
C ILE A 62 7.57 -9.63 11.35
N TYR A 63 6.71 -9.06 12.20
CA TYR A 63 6.38 -7.64 12.23
C TYR A 63 6.87 -7.03 13.54
N LYS A 64 7.70 -5.98 13.47
CA LYS A 64 8.30 -5.32 14.65
C LYS A 64 8.90 -6.33 15.65
N GLU A 65 9.68 -7.30 15.14
CA GLU A 65 10.36 -8.34 15.93
C GLU A 65 9.44 -9.37 16.61
N LYS A 66 8.12 -9.36 16.27
CA LYS A 66 7.15 -10.34 16.76
C LYS A 66 6.57 -11.15 15.60
N PRO A 67 6.17 -12.40 15.80
CA PRO A 67 5.42 -13.13 14.79
C PRO A 67 4.23 -12.30 14.31
N TRP A 68 4.04 -12.22 13.00
CA TRP A 68 2.94 -11.47 12.39
C TRP A 68 1.59 -12.05 12.81
N SER A 69 0.65 -11.20 13.14
CA SER A 69 -0.73 -11.56 13.44
C SER A 69 -1.71 -10.59 12.76
N ARG A 70 -2.99 -10.95 12.71
CA ARG A 70 -4.02 -10.09 12.13
C ARG A 70 -4.20 -8.75 12.87
N ASN A 71 -3.82 -8.66 14.13
CA ASN A 71 -3.87 -7.41 14.90
C ASN A 71 -2.94 -6.33 14.31
N GLU A 72 -1.86 -6.75 13.63
CA GLU A 72 -0.92 -5.85 12.98
C GLU A 72 -1.53 -5.11 11.77
N LEU A 73 -2.65 -5.62 11.22
CA LEU A 73 -3.36 -4.98 10.10
C LEU A 73 -3.88 -3.58 10.45
N LEU A 74 -4.09 -3.27 11.72
CA LEU A 74 -4.47 -1.93 12.16
C LEU A 74 -3.36 -0.88 11.90
N GLU A 75 -2.11 -1.34 11.78
CA GLU A 75 -0.95 -0.49 11.52
C GLU A 75 -0.41 -0.63 10.07
N ILE A 76 -1.07 -1.42 9.24
CA ILE A 76 -0.68 -1.66 7.84
C ILE A 76 -1.72 -1.04 6.91
N GLY A 77 -1.30 -0.04 6.13
CA GLY A 77 -2.09 0.45 4.99
C GLY A 77 -1.67 -0.26 3.72
N SER A 78 -2.60 -0.55 2.84
CA SER A 78 -2.25 -1.22 1.58
C SER A 78 -3.10 -0.75 0.40
N LEU A 79 -2.45 -0.71 -0.77
CA LEU A 79 -3.07 -0.54 -2.07
C LEU A 79 -2.53 -1.65 -2.97
N ILE A 80 -3.32 -2.71 -3.17
CA ILE A 80 -2.94 -3.89 -3.92
C ILE A 80 -3.89 -4.08 -5.09
N GLU A 81 -3.35 -4.21 -6.30
CA GLU A 81 -4.05 -4.33 -7.58
C GLU A 81 -4.83 -3.06 -7.92
N GLN A 82 -6.06 -2.90 -7.46
CA GLN A 82 -6.92 -1.76 -7.81
C GLN A 82 -7.26 -0.92 -6.58
N SER A 83 -7.44 0.38 -6.79
CA SER A 83 -7.91 1.29 -5.75
C SER A 83 -9.32 0.88 -5.30
N PRO A 84 -9.54 0.60 -3.99
CA PRO A 84 -10.83 0.12 -3.47
C PRO A 84 -11.81 1.28 -3.27
N ILE A 85 -12.18 1.95 -4.38
CA ILE A 85 -13.01 3.16 -4.40
C ILE A 85 -14.43 2.86 -4.87
N TYR A 86 -15.38 3.60 -4.35
CA TYR A 86 -16.76 3.66 -4.84
C TYR A 86 -16.85 4.77 -5.88
N GLU A 87 -17.03 4.42 -7.15
CA GLU A 87 -17.01 5.36 -8.27
C GLU A 87 -18.16 6.37 -8.25
N ASN A 88 -19.28 6.03 -7.64
CA ASN A 88 -20.46 6.88 -7.46
C ASN A 88 -20.37 7.84 -6.28
N LEU A 89 -19.30 7.77 -5.50
CA LEU A 89 -19.02 8.65 -4.35
C LEU A 89 -17.92 9.65 -4.68
N THR A 90 -17.91 10.80 -3.98
CA THR A 90 -16.81 11.78 -3.99
C THR A 90 -15.59 11.22 -3.24
N ALA A 91 -14.44 11.91 -3.30
CA ALA A 91 -13.27 11.53 -2.49
C ALA A 91 -13.61 11.52 -0.99
N ARG A 92 -14.26 12.58 -0.51
CA ARG A 92 -14.68 12.73 0.88
C ARG A 92 -15.64 11.62 1.32
N GLU A 93 -16.66 11.32 0.51
CA GLU A 93 -17.62 10.24 0.79
C GLU A 93 -16.95 8.86 0.83
N ASN A 94 -15.99 8.58 -0.07
CA ASN A 94 -15.19 7.35 -0.04
C ASN A 94 -14.43 7.19 1.27
N LEU A 95 -13.79 8.26 1.74
CA LEU A 95 -13.07 8.26 3.00
C LEU A 95 -14.04 8.17 4.20
N LYS A 96 -15.20 8.83 4.13
CA LYS A 96 -16.23 8.79 5.18
C LYS A 96 -16.74 7.36 5.43
N VAL A 97 -16.97 6.57 4.37
CA VAL A 97 -17.33 5.14 4.53
C VAL A 97 -16.29 4.40 5.38
N ARG A 98 -15.01 4.68 5.18
CA ARG A 98 -13.92 4.04 5.93
C ARG A 98 -13.78 4.57 7.35
N THR A 99 -13.94 5.89 7.56
CA THR A 99 -13.89 6.45 8.93
C THR A 99 -15.04 5.91 9.79
N LEU A 100 -16.22 5.73 9.24
CA LEU A 100 -17.34 5.09 9.94
C LEU A 100 -17.04 3.62 10.29
N LEU A 101 -16.49 2.86 9.36
CA LEU A 101 -16.16 1.45 9.56
C LEU A 101 -15.10 1.26 10.67
N TYR A 102 -14.11 2.14 10.74
CA TYR A 102 -13.00 2.05 11.69
C TYR A 102 -13.16 2.93 12.92
N ASN A 103 -14.32 3.59 13.07
CA ASN A 103 -14.60 4.54 14.16
C ASN A 103 -13.52 5.63 14.30
N LEU A 104 -13.14 6.23 13.18
CA LEU A 104 -12.13 7.29 13.12
C LEU A 104 -12.82 8.68 13.11
N PRO A 105 -12.17 9.72 13.65
CA PRO A 105 -12.72 11.08 13.61
C PRO A 105 -12.70 11.63 12.17
N ASP A 106 -13.68 12.47 11.85
CA ASP A 106 -13.83 13.06 10.51
C ASP A 106 -12.66 13.97 10.12
N SER A 107 -11.93 14.53 11.10
CA SER A 107 -10.70 15.29 10.84
C SER A 107 -9.67 14.50 10.04
N ARG A 108 -9.65 13.16 10.20
CA ARG A 108 -8.76 12.30 9.40
C ARG A 108 -9.02 12.35 7.91
N ILE A 109 -10.24 12.65 7.49
CA ILE A 109 -10.60 12.81 6.07
C ILE A 109 -9.83 13.99 5.49
N GLU A 110 -9.85 15.13 6.18
CA GLU A 110 -9.16 16.33 5.73
C GLU A 110 -7.65 16.12 5.68
N ASP A 111 -7.08 15.54 6.76
CA ASP A 111 -5.65 15.26 6.85
C ASP A 111 -5.15 14.43 5.66
N VAL A 112 -5.85 13.32 5.32
CA VAL A 112 -5.40 12.46 4.22
C VAL A 112 -5.67 13.06 2.86
N LEU A 113 -6.75 13.85 2.68
CA LEU A 113 -7.00 14.58 1.42
C LEU A 113 -5.92 15.62 1.15
N GLU A 114 -5.44 16.31 2.19
CA GLU A 114 -4.33 17.25 2.08
C GLU A 114 -3.03 16.52 1.71
N ILE A 115 -2.71 15.42 2.41
CA ILE A 115 -1.51 14.62 2.14
C ILE A 115 -1.42 14.19 0.66
N VAL A 116 -2.56 13.79 0.06
CA VAL A 116 -2.59 13.30 -1.33
C VAL A 116 -2.97 14.36 -2.37
N ASN A 117 -3.12 15.63 -1.98
CA ASN A 117 -3.52 16.74 -2.85
C ASN A 117 -4.88 16.51 -3.56
N LEU A 118 -5.90 16.08 -2.80
CA LEU A 118 -7.26 15.90 -3.30
C LEU A 118 -8.30 16.78 -2.59
N THR A 119 -7.89 17.82 -1.85
CA THR A 119 -8.78 18.74 -1.14
C THR A 119 -9.74 19.49 -2.06
N ASN A 120 -9.29 19.85 -3.27
CA ASN A 120 -10.02 20.67 -4.23
C ASN A 120 -10.90 19.86 -5.21
N THR A 121 -11.30 18.63 -4.86
CA THR A 121 -12.12 17.79 -5.73
C THR A 121 -13.63 18.06 -5.60
N GLY A 122 -14.05 18.72 -4.54
CA GLY A 122 -15.45 19.12 -4.30
C GLY A 122 -16.45 17.97 -4.45
N ASN A 123 -17.48 18.20 -5.23
CA ASN A 123 -18.54 17.22 -5.48
C ASN A 123 -18.25 16.26 -6.66
N LYS A 124 -17.05 16.30 -7.25
CA LYS A 124 -16.67 15.42 -8.34
C LYS A 124 -16.66 13.97 -7.88
N LYS A 125 -17.40 13.10 -8.54
CA LYS A 125 -17.45 11.67 -8.21
C LYS A 125 -16.17 10.96 -8.67
N ALA A 126 -15.70 9.99 -7.87
CA ALA A 126 -14.45 9.29 -8.09
C ALA A 126 -14.39 8.54 -9.44
N GLY A 127 -15.52 8.13 -9.99
CA GLY A 127 -15.60 7.55 -11.33
C GLY A 127 -15.11 8.49 -12.44
N LYS A 128 -15.20 9.81 -12.23
CA LYS A 128 -14.71 10.86 -13.15
C LYS A 128 -13.27 11.30 -12.87
N PHE A 129 -12.58 10.68 -11.92
CA PHE A 129 -11.19 10.97 -11.62
C PHE A 129 -10.25 10.44 -12.71
N SER A 130 -9.14 11.14 -12.95
CA SER A 130 -8.02 10.57 -13.69
C SER A 130 -7.44 9.36 -12.97
N MET A 131 -6.66 8.53 -13.66
CA MET A 131 -5.99 7.39 -13.03
C MET A 131 -5.14 7.85 -11.83
N GLY A 132 -4.37 8.93 -11.96
CA GLY A 132 -3.57 9.49 -10.88
C GLY A 132 -4.42 9.94 -9.68
N MET A 133 -5.59 10.55 -9.90
CA MET A 133 -6.50 10.91 -8.82
C MET A 133 -7.10 9.66 -8.14
N LYS A 134 -7.42 8.60 -8.89
CA LYS A 134 -7.89 7.33 -8.33
C LYS A 134 -6.80 6.67 -7.48
N GLN A 135 -5.53 6.67 -7.94
CA GLN A 135 -4.39 6.16 -7.18
C GLN A 135 -4.16 6.95 -5.89
N ARG A 136 -4.18 8.29 -5.97
CA ARG A 136 -4.07 9.16 -4.78
C ARG A 136 -5.17 8.90 -3.78
N LEU A 137 -6.42 8.71 -4.23
CA LEU A 137 -7.55 8.36 -3.35
C LEU A 137 -7.35 6.97 -2.71
N GLY A 138 -6.85 5.98 -3.45
CA GLY A 138 -6.50 4.67 -2.90
C GLY A 138 -5.43 4.76 -1.80
N ILE A 139 -4.40 5.60 -2.02
CA ILE A 139 -3.37 5.87 -0.99
C ILE A 139 -3.98 6.61 0.21
N ALA A 140 -4.88 7.58 0.00
CA ALA A 140 -5.58 8.27 1.10
C ALA A 140 -6.35 7.28 1.98
N ILE A 141 -7.06 6.32 1.36
CA ILE A 141 -7.75 5.24 2.08
C ILE A 141 -6.77 4.42 2.91
N ALA A 142 -5.63 4.05 2.34
CA ALA A 142 -4.59 3.28 3.04
C ALA A 142 -3.94 4.06 4.20
N LEU A 143 -3.96 5.39 4.18
CA LEU A 143 -3.38 6.27 5.20
C LEU A 143 -4.34 6.59 6.36
N LEU A 144 -5.64 6.28 6.26
CA LEU A 144 -6.64 6.70 7.24
C LEU A 144 -6.31 6.27 8.68
N ASN A 145 -5.83 5.05 8.88
CA ASN A 145 -5.49 4.48 10.19
C ASN A 145 -4.11 4.89 10.73
N ASN A 146 -3.46 5.92 10.18
CA ASN A 146 -2.07 6.27 10.55
C ASN A 146 -1.12 5.07 10.52
N PRO A 147 -1.00 4.37 9.38
CA PRO A 147 -0.22 3.15 9.31
C PRO A 147 1.27 3.40 9.62
N LYS A 148 1.94 2.39 10.16
CA LYS A 148 3.39 2.36 10.31
C LYS A 148 4.09 1.72 9.12
N LEU A 149 3.34 0.91 8.36
CA LEU A 149 3.77 0.26 7.13
C LEU A 149 2.73 0.52 6.04
N LEU A 150 3.18 1.03 4.91
CA LEU A 150 2.37 1.23 3.71
C LEU A 150 2.88 0.28 2.61
N ILE A 151 1.98 -0.50 2.04
CA ILE A 151 2.29 -1.47 0.98
C ILE A 151 1.57 -1.06 -0.30
N LEU A 152 2.34 -0.78 -1.36
CA LEU A 152 1.85 -0.28 -2.64
C LEU A 152 2.26 -1.22 -3.77
N ASP A 153 1.27 -1.78 -4.45
CA ASP A 153 1.50 -2.68 -5.59
C ASP A 153 1.36 -1.91 -6.91
N GLU A 154 2.49 -1.73 -7.63
CA GLU A 154 2.56 -1.04 -8.93
C GLU A 154 1.81 0.33 -8.93
N PRO A 155 2.02 1.23 -7.95
CA PRO A 155 1.17 2.42 -7.77
C PRO A 155 1.30 3.45 -8.90
N THR A 156 2.34 3.38 -9.71
CA THR A 156 2.60 4.27 -10.87
C THR A 156 1.98 3.75 -12.17
N ASN A 157 1.46 2.53 -12.16
CA ASN A 157 0.96 1.89 -13.38
C ASN A 157 -0.20 2.67 -14.00
N GLY A 158 -0.09 2.95 -15.31
CA GLY A 158 -1.11 3.70 -16.07
C GLY A 158 -1.11 5.21 -15.83
N LEU A 159 -0.11 5.77 -15.14
CA LEU A 159 0.07 7.21 -14.99
C LEU A 159 0.89 7.78 -16.14
N ASP A 160 0.65 9.06 -16.45
CA ASP A 160 1.52 9.84 -17.31
C ASP A 160 2.83 10.22 -16.58
N PRO A 161 3.87 10.69 -17.31
CA PRO A 161 5.16 11.01 -16.69
C PRO A 161 5.08 12.05 -15.56
N ILE A 162 4.19 13.02 -15.65
CA ILE A 162 3.98 14.04 -14.61
C ILE A 162 3.37 13.39 -13.37
N GLY A 163 2.32 12.58 -13.55
CA GLY A 163 1.68 11.84 -12.47
C GLY A 163 2.61 10.86 -11.76
N ILE A 164 3.52 10.19 -12.49
CA ILE A 164 4.58 9.36 -11.91
C ILE A 164 5.51 10.19 -11.02
N GLY A 165 5.98 11.33 -11.53
CA GLY A 165 6.85 12.24 -10.77
C GLY A 165 6.21 12.70 -9.47
N ASP A 166 5.00 13.21 -9.55
CA ASP A 166 4.22 13.68 -8.40
C ASP A 166 3.97 12.59 -7.37
N LEU A 167 3.60 11.38 -7.82
CA LEU A 167 3.35 10.26 -6.92
C LEU A 167 4.62 9.78 -6.24
N ARG A 168 5.74 9.78 -6.96
CA ARG A 168 7.06 9.45 -6.41
C ARG A 168 7.46 10.42 -5.29
N GLU A 169 7.31 11.72 -5.50
CA GLU A 169 7.62 12.72 -4.46
C GLU A 169 6.71 12.56 -3.23
N LEU A 170 5.43 12.24 -3.44
CA LEU A 170 4.52 11.90 -2.35
C LEU A 170 5.05 10.70 -1.55
N ILE A 171 5.40 9.60 -2.23
CA ILE A 171 5.90 8.38 -1.58
C ILE A 171 7.21 8.64 -0.82
N LYS A 172 8.14 9.41 -1.40
CA LYS A 172 9.40 9.81 -0.75
C LYS A 172 9.19 10.63 0.53
N SER A 173 8.04 11.26 0.70
CA SER A 173 7.72 12.03 1.91
C SER A 173 7.38 11.15 3.12
N PHE A 174 6.90 9.91 2.92
CA PHE A 174 6.38 9.06 3.98
C PHE A 174 7.41 8.61 5.03
N PRO A 175 8.65 8.24 4.68
CA PRO A 175 9.66 7.89 5.70
C PRO A 175 9.93 9.01 6.70
N LYS A 176 9.93 10.27 6.25
CA LYS A 176 10.08 11.45 7.12
C LYS A 176 8.91 11.62 8.10
N LYS A 177 7.74 11.06 7.76
CA LYS A 177 6.54 11.01 8.62
C LYS A 177 6.48 9.75 9.49
N GLY A 178 7.54 8.93 9.51
CA GLY A 178 7.63 7.70 10.30
C GLY A 178 6.90 6.50 9.69
N ILE A 179 6.57 6.55 8.40
CA ILE A 179 5.89 5.47 7.68
C ILE A 179 6.94 4.72 6.84
N THR A 180 7.05 3.41 7.05
CA THR A 180 7.83 2.53 6.18
C THR A 180 7.02 2.19 4.95
N VAL A 181 7.63 2.17 3.78
CA VAL A 181 6.94 1.87 2.52
C VAL A 181 7.55 0.64 1.87
N ILE A 182 6.70 -0.29 1.43
CA ILE A 182 7.06 -1.35 0.48
C ILE A 182 6.34 -1.02 -0.83
N ILE A 183 7.09 -0.92 -1.91
CA ILE A 183 6.55 -0.63 -3.24
C ILE A 183 7.00 -1.69 -4.23
N SER A 184 6.08 -2.24 -5.02
CA SER A 184 6.44 -3.06 -6.17
C SER A 184 6.52 -2.20 -7.44
N SER A 185 7.45 -2.53 -8.33
CA SER A 185 7.50 -2.01 -9.69
C SER A 185 8.14 -3.03 -10.63
N HIS A 186 7.80 -2.94 -11.91
CA HIS A 186 8.51 -3.63 -12.99
C HIS A 186 9.50 -2.70 -13.71
N ILE A 187 9.56 -1.42 -13.32
CA ILE A 187 10.41 -0.38 -13.92
C ILE A 187 11.42 0.09 -12.88
N LEU A 188 12.72 -0.13 -13.16
CA LEU A 188 13.81 0.19 -12.23
C LEU A 188 13.88 1.68 -11.87
N SER A 189 13.58 2.57 -12.81
CA SER A 189 13.64 4.02 -12.61
C SER A 189 12.51 4.58 -11.74
N GLU A 190 11.54 3.77 -11.35
CA GLU A 190 10.39 4.20 -10.54
C GLU A 190 10.57 3.98 -9.04
N VAL A 191 11.63 3.27 -8.63
CA VAL A 191 11.89 2.88 -7.23
C VAL A 191 13.03 3.66 -6.61
#